data_93a973370124f9768cf3ecff4ebeb1be
#
_entry.id   93a973370124f9768cf3ecff4ebeb1be
#
_cell.length_a   1.000
_cell.length_b   1.000
_cell.length_c   1.000
_cell.angle_alpha   90.00
_cell.angle_beta   90.00
_cell.angle_gamma   90.00
#
_symmetry.space_group_name_H-M   'P 1'
#
loop_
_entity.id
_entity.type
_entity.pdbx_description
1 polymer ?
#
loop_
_entity_poly.entity_id
_entity_poly.type
_entity_poly.pdbx_seq_one_letter_code
_entity_poly.pdbx_strand_id
1 'polypeptide(L)'
;VFVPIVNDKGVGGVAEQIEKVAQALGVEDLGRQLAERTNSEINQTIQAIGRMAPTDPKRKPRIVFLYVRGTSIYYWFGEGSGADSLIQSIGANDVAKEVGFKGMAPTNAEALIKAKPDVIIAMTLGIASAGGFESMLNLPGIKETPAGRHQRVVDMSDYEVMSFGPQTAQVLAALATAVYAPEQSYQPDEAPELISKRLKQLGEE
;
A
#
# COMPACT_ATOMS: atom_id res chain seq x y z
N VAL A 1 14.80 -12.42 -23.24
CA VAL A 1 13.80 -13.22 -22.52
C VAL A 1 12.76 -12.27 -21.99
N PHE A 2 11.49 -12.56 -22.26
CA PHE A 2 10.36 -11.78 -21.73
C PHE A 2 9.79 -12.57 -20.52
N VAL A 3 9.84 -11.98 -19.33
CA VAL A 3 9.23 -12.54 -18.13
C VAL A 3 7.98 -11.71 -17.83
N PRO A 4 6.78 -12.28 -18.01
CA PRO A 4 5.57 -11.56 -17.64
C PRO A 4 5.49 -11.43 -16.12
N ILE A 5 5.50 -10.21 -15.63
CA ILE A 5 5.27 -9.90 -14.23
C ILE A 5 3.76 -9.69 -14.07
N VAL A 6 3.10 -10.64 -13.43
CA VAL A 6 1.65 -10.59 -13.18
C VAL A 6 1.44 -10.52 -11.67
N ASN A 7 0.87 -9.42 -11.20
CA ASN A 7 0.63 -9.16 -9.78
C ASN A 7 -0.80 -9.54 -9.31
N ASP A 8 -1.43 -10.49 -9.98
CA ASP A 8 -2.79 -10.94 -9.65
C ASP A 8 -2.92 -11.55 -8.24
N LYS A 9 -1.80 -12.05 -7.69
CA LYS A 9 -1.72 -12.58 -6.33
C LYS A 9 -1.21 -11.56 -5.30
N GLY A 10 -0.86 -10.35 -5.72
CA GLY A 10 -0.35 -9.29 -4.85
C GLY A 10 0.78 -9.76 -3.94
N VAL A 11 0.69 -9.48 -2.64
CA VAL A 11 1.69 -9.87 -1.62
C VAL A 11 1.94 -11.38 -1.60
N GLY A 12 0.91 -12.21 -1.80
CA GLY A 12 1.04 -13.67 -1.83
C GLY A 12 1.79 -14.23 -3.04
N GLY A 13 1.98 -13.44 -4.09
CA GLY A 13 2.69 -13.84 -5.32
C GLY A 13 4.17 -13.53 -5.36
N VAL A 14 4.69 -12.82 -4.36
CA VAL A 14 6.07 -12.29 -4.38
C VAL A 14 7.13 -13.38 -4.52
N ALA A 15 7.05 -14.44 -3.73
CA ALA A 15 8.02 -15.54 -3.79
C ALA A 15 8.04 -16.21 -5.18
N GLU A 16 6.86 -16.54 -5.72
CA GLU A 16 6.72 -17.14 -7.04
C GLU A 16 7.30 -16.22 -8.15
N GLN A 17 7.11 -14.94 -8.02
CA GLN A 17 7.65 -13.96 -8.97
C GLN A 17 9.17 -13.89 -8.92
N ILE A 18 9.77 -13.91 -7.73
CA ILE A 18 11.23 -13.96 -7.56
C ILE A 18 11.80 -15.21 -8.24
N GLU A 19 11.19 -16.37 -8.03
CA GLU A 19 11.63 -17.64 -8.64
C GLU A 19 11.53 -17.61 -10.17
N LYS A 20 10.43 -17.07 -10.72
CA LYS A 20 10.27 -16.92 -12.19
C LYS A 20 11.34 -16.03 -12.81
N VAL A 21 11.68 -14.91 -12.16
CA VAL A 21 12.75 -14.02 -12.64
C VAL A 21 14.11 -14.73 -12.55
N ALA A 22 14.40 -15.42 -11.45
CA ALA A 22 15.63 -16.15 -11.27
C ALA A 22 15.80 -17.28 -12.30
N GLN A 23 14.73 -18.02 -12.60
CA GLN A 23 14.72 -19.04 -13.65
C GLN A 23 15.05 -18.43 -15.02
N ALA A 24 14.48 -17.28 -15.35
CA ALA A 24 14.76 -16.61 -16.63
C ALA A 24 16.20 -16.09 -16.75
N LEU A 25 16.88 -15.87 -15.61
CA LEU A 25 18.26 -15.44 -15.52
C LEU A 25 19.27 -16.60 -15.36
N GLY A 26 18.80 -17.86 -15.17
CA GLY A 26 19.62 -19.03 -14.95
C GLY A 26 20.31 -19.05 -13.57
N VAL A 27 19.64 -18.50 -12.56
CA VAL A 27 20.13 -18.40 -11.17
C VAL A 27 19.10 -18.96 -10.16
N GLU A 28 18.52 -20.11 -10.47
CA GLU A 28 17.39 -20.70 -9.77
C GLU A 28 17.64 -20.91 -8.27
N ASP A 29 18.83 -21.38 -7.89
CA ASP A 29 19.16 -21.64 -6.48
C ASP A 29 19.22 -20.34 -5.67
N LEU A 30 19.79 -19.27 -6.22
CA LEU A 30 19.78 -17.94 -5.59
C LEU A 30 18.34 -17.37 -5.50
N GLY A 31 17.56 -17.59 -6.55
CA GLY A 31 16.16 -17.20 -6.59
C GLY A 31 15.33 -17.88 -5.50
N ARG A 32 15.50 -19.16 -5.30
CA ARG A 32 14.82 -19.92 -4.24
C ARG A 32 15.16 -19.42 -2.85
N GLN A 33 16.47 -19.23 -2.57
CA GLN A 33 16.92 -18.68 -1.29
C GLN A 33 16.35 -17.27 -1.04
N LEU A 34 16.33 -16.41 -2.06
CA LEU A 34 15.75 -15.07 -1.97
C LEU A 34 14.25 -15.13 -1.73
N ALA A 35 13.53 -16.00 -2.45
CA ALA A 35 12.09 -16.19 -2.32
C ALA A 35 11.69 -16.68 -0.91
N GLU A 36 12.40 -17.69 -0.38
CA GLU A 36 12.18 -18.20 0.98
C GLU A 36 12.41 -17.13 2.05
N ARG A 37 13.54 -16.40 1.95
CA ARG A 37 13.84 -15.29 2.88
C ARG A 37 12.77 -14.20 2.80
N THR A 38 12.44 -13.75 1.61
CA THR A 38 11.43 -12.70 1.39
C THR A 38 10.07 -13.11 1.94
N ASN A 39 9.64 -14.34 1.68
CA ASN A 39 8.39 -14.85 2.21
C ASN A 39 8.37 -14.92 3.75
N SER A 40 9.49 -15.32 4.34
CA SER A 40 9.65 -15.32 5.81
C SER A 40 9.54 -13.91 6.38
N GLU A 41 10.25 -12.92 5.79
CA GLU A 41 10.20 -11.51 6.20
C GLU A 41 8.78 -10.94 6.08
N ILE A 42 8.08 -11.21 4.98
CA ILE A 42 6.69 -10.78 4.78
C ILE A 42 5.78 -11.36 5.89
N ASN A 43 5.88 -12.66 6.16
CA ASN A 43 5.04 -13.33 7.16
C ASN A 43 5.32 -12.80 8.58
N GLN A 44 6.57 -12.58 8.93
CA GLN A 44 6.95 -11.99 10.22
C GLN A 44 6.41 -10.56 10.37
N THR A 45 6.50 -9.77 9.30
CA THR A 45 5.97 -8.39 9.25
C THR A 45 4.45 -8.39 9.42
N ILE A 46 3.72 -9.24 8.69
CA ILE A 46 2.26 -9.36 8.83
C ILE A 46 1.87 -9.77 10.26
N GLN A 47 2.60 -10.68 10.87
CA GLN A 47 2.37 -11.07 12.28
C GLN A 47 2.61 -9.90 13.25
N ALA A 48 3.67 -9.13 13.03
CA ALA A 48 3.95 -7.94 13.85
C ALA A 48 2.84 -6.89 13.68
N ILE A 49 2.40 -6.62 12.46
CA ILE A 49 1.30 -5.70 12.15
C ILE A 49 0.00 -6.17 12.82
N GLY A 50 -0.26 -7.47 12.86
CA GLY A 50 -1.44 -8.04 13.51
C GLY A 50 -1.57 -7.70 15.00
N ARG A 51 -0.47 -7.33 15.67
CA ARG A 51 -0.50 -6.84 17.07
C ARG A 51 -0.90 -5.37 17.17
N MET A 52 -0.71 -4.59 16.11
CA MET A 52 -1.08 -3.17 16.03
C MET A 52 -2.51 -3.00 15.50
N ALA A 53 -2.93 -3.86 14.59
CA ALA A 53 -4.22 -3.77 13.94
C ALA A 53 -5.37 -4.10 14.91
N PRO A 54 -6.51 -3.35 14.86
CA PRO A 54 -7.68 -3.67 15.65
C PRO A 54 -8.23 -5.06 15.34
N THR A 55 -8.50 -5.86 16.38
CA THR A 55 -9.11 -7.19 16.23
C THR A 55 -10.60 -7.11 15.94
N ASP A 56 -11.28 -6.07 16.42
CA ASP A 56 -12.70 -5.82 16.13
C ASP A 56 -12.84 -5.33 14.67
N PRO A 57 -13.59 -6.06 13.80
CA PRO A 57 -13.80 -5.67 12.41
C PRO A 57 -14.39 -4.27 12.23
N LYS A 58 -15.20 -3.79 13.19
CA LYS A 58 -15.83 -2.45 13.15
C LYS A 58 -14.83 -1.32 13.43
N ARG A 59 -13.70 -1.64 14.04
CA ARG A 59 -12.64 -0.67 14.37
C ARG A 59 -11.50 -0.68 13.35
N LYS A 60 -11.51 -1.60 12.39
CA LYS A 60 -10.54 -1.63 11.31
C LYS A 60 -10.69 -0.39 10.43
N PRO A 61 -9.59 0.33 10.14
CA PRO A 61 -9.66 1.50 9.28
C PRO A 61 -10.13 1.09 7.87
N ARG A 62 -10.97 1.92 7.29
CA ARG A 62 -11.48 1.77 5.95
C ARG A 62 -10.59 2.56 5.00
N ILE A 63 -9.90 1.86 4.12
CA ILE A 63 -8.86 2.42 3.27
C ILE A 63 -9.29 2.37 1.81
N VAL A 64 -8.99 3.43 1.07
CA VAL A 64 -9.06 3.45 -0.38
C VAL A 64 -7.68 3.77 -0.95
N PHE A 65 -7.30 3.08 -2.02
CA PHE A 65 -6.12 3.43 -2.78
C PHE A 65 -6.54 4.16 -4.07
N LEU A 66 -6.09 5.40 -4.20
CA LEU A 66 -6.38 6.25 -5.34
C LEU A 66 -5.17 6.44 -6.24
N TYR A 67 -5.37 6.22 -7.54
CA TYR A 67 -4.47 6.73 -8.57
C TYR A 67 -4.93 8.13 -8.95
N VAL A 68 -4.07 9.12 -8.71
CA VAL A 68 -4.35 10.53 -8.98
C VAL A 68 -3.48 11.01 -10.14
N ARG A 69 -4.05 11.79 -11.07
CA ARG A 69 -3.33 12.49 -12.13
C ARG A 69 -3.93 13.88 -12.32
N GLY A 70 -3.13 14.91 -11.99
CA GLY A 70 -3.62 16.28 -12.00
C GLY A 70 -4.80 16.47 -11.06
N THR A 71 -5.69 17.40 -11.40
CA THR A 71 -6.83 17.78 -10.55
C THR A 71 -8.16 17.15 -10.96
N SER A 72 -8.18 16.30 -11.98
CA SER A 72 -9.42 15.84 -12.62
C SER A 72 -9.53 14.34 -12.83
N ILE A 73 -8.49 13.56 -12.59
CA ILE A 73 -8.46 12.14 -12.91
C ILE A 73 -8.16 11.33 -11.67
N TYR A 74 -9.14 10.53 -11.24
CA TYR A 74 -8.94 9.53 -10.21
C TYR A 74 -9.38 8.15 -10.69
N TYR A 75 -8.61 7.17 -10.28
CA TYR A 75 -9.00 5.77 -10.37
C TYR A 75 -8.91 5.14 -8.99
N TRP A 76 -9.80 4.20 -8.70
CA TRP A 76 -9.67 3.32 -7.55
C TRP A 76 -8.92 2.06 -7.96
N PHE A 77 -7.97 1.68 -7.15
CA PHE A 77 -7.42 0.35 -7.18
C PHE A 77 -8.33 -0.56 -6.35
N GLY A 78 -8.97 -1.51 -7.02
CA GLY A 78 -9.89 -2.46 -6.42
C GLY A 78 -9.34 -3.89 -6.38
N GLU A 79 -10.22 -4.85 -6.17
CA GLU A 79 -9.89 -6.26 -6.06
C GLU A 79 -9.09 -6.76 -7.28
N GLY A 80 -7.96 -7.45 -7.03
CA GLY A 80 -7.06 -7.98 -8.05
C GLY A 80 -6.10 -6.94 -8.65
N SER A 81 -6.06 -5.71 -8.15
CA SER A 81 -5.08 -4.70 -8.57
C SER A 81 -3.71 -4.83 -7.87
N GLY A 82 -3.63 -5.66 -6.83
CA GLY A 82 -2.49 -5.73 -5.92
C GLY A 82 -2.62 -4.79 -4.71
N ALA A 83 -3.21 -3.61 -4.86
CA ALA A 83 -3.44 -2.68 -3.76
C ALA A 83 -4.34 -3.27 -2.67
N ASP A 84 -5.34 -4.04 -3.06
CA ASP A 84 -6.21 -4.81 -2.17
C ASP A 84 -5.42 -5.74 -1.26
N SER A 85 -4.39 -6.41 -1.79
CA SER A 85 -3.54 -7.31 -1.00
C SER A 85 -2.68 -6.56 0.02
N LEU A 86 -2.19 -5.35 -0.29
CA LEU A 86 -1.47 -4.50 0.67
C LEU A 86 -2.38 -4.08 1.82
N ILE A 87 -3.58 -3.58 1.51
CA ILE A 87 -4.57 -3.15 2.49
C ILE A 87 -4.98 -4.31 3.41
N GLN A 88 -5.25 -5.48 2.84
CA GLN A 88 -5.62 -6.67 3.60
C GLN A 88 -4.47 -7.20 4.46
N SER A 89 -3.23 -7.17 3.96
CA SER A 89 -2.04 -7.64 4.68
C SER A 89 -1.74 -6.81 5.93
N ILE A 90 -2.12 -5.54 5.95
CA ILE A 90 -2.03 -4.72 7.17
C ILE A 90 -3.27 -4.84 8.07
N GLY A 91 -4.23 -5.70 7.74
CA GLY A 91 -5.42 -5.94 8.57
C GLY A 91 -6.51 -4.88 8.47
N ALA A 92 -6.48 -4.01 7.45
CA ALA A 92 -7.48 -2.97 7.20
C ALA A 92 -8.60 -3.44 6.26
N ASN A 93 -9.67 -2.65 6.16
CA ASN A 93 -10.77 -2.88 5.24
C ASN A 93 -10.55 -2.13 3.92
N ASP A 94 -10.57 -2.86 2.81
CA ASP A 94 -10.50 -2.26 1.48
C ASP A 94 -11.89 -1.78 1.04
N VAL A 95 -12.05 -0.46 0.94
CA VAL A 95 -13.31 0.18 0.55
C VAL A 95 -13.69 -0.14 -0.90
N ALA A 96 -12.71 -0.27 -1.79
CA ALA A 96 -12.97 -0.61 -3.19
C ALA A 96 -13.60 -2.00 -3.32
N LYS A 97 -13.16 -2.95 -2.51
CA LYS A 97 -13.75 -4.29 -2.41
C LYS A 97 -15.18 -4.24 -1.86
N GLU A 98 -15.44 -3.42 -0.83
CA GLU A 98 -16.79 -3.28 -0.25
C GLU A 98 -17.82 -2.78 -1.27
N VAL A 99 -17.41 -1.90 -2.20
CA VAL A 99 -18.27 -1.35 -3.25
C VAL A 99 -18.22 -2.14 -4.56
N GLY A 100 -17.46 -3.24 -4.61
CA GLY A 100 -17.41 -4.17 -5.74
C GLY A 100 -16.53 -3.72 -6.91
N PHE A 101 -15.59 -2.79 -6.70
CA PHE A 101 -14.61 -2.42 -7.72
C PHE A 101 -13.56 -3.52 -7.92
N LYS A 102 -13.28 -3.84 -9.19
CA LYS A 102 -12.24 -4.79 -9.59
C LYS A 102 -11.22 -4.11 -10.50
N GLY A 103 -9.95 -4.52 -10.33
CA GLY A 103 -8.85 -3.95 -11.09
C GLY A 103 -8.69 -2.46 -10.79
N MET A 104 -8.54 -1.65 -11.83
CA MET A 104 -8.48 -0.20 -11.74
C MET A 104 -9.70 0.40 -12.43
N ALA A 105 -10.56 1.06 -11.67
CA ALA A 105 -11.81 1.64 -12.17
C ALA A 105 -11.84 3.16 -11.97
N PRO A 106 -12.34 3.93 -12.96
CA PRO A 106 -12.53 5.36 -12.78
C PRO A 106 -13.54 5.62 -11.66
N THR A 107 -13.30 6.66 -10.88
CA THR A 107 -14.20 7.06 -9.81
C THR A 107 -14.63 8.51 -9.95
N ASN A 108 -15.60 8.91 -9.12
CA ASN A 108 -16.05 10.28 -9.00
C ASN A 108 -16.21 10.69 -7.54
N ALA A 109 -16.40 11.98 -7.31
CA ALA A 109 -16.52 12.56 -5.98
C ALA A 109 -17.64 11.90 -5.16
N GLU A 110 -18.82 11.66 -5.77
CA GLU A 110 -20.00 11.10 -5.10
C GLU A 110 -19.70 9.67 -4.57
N ALA A 111 -19.10 8.82 -5.39
CA ALA A 111 -18.72 7.47 -4.99
C ALA A 111 -17.75 7.48 -3.80
N LEU A 112 -16.76 8.38 -3.83
CA LEU A 112 -15.77 8.53 -2.76
C LEU A 112 -16.42 9.03 -1.45
N ILE A 113 -17.29 10.03 -1.52
CA ILE A 113 -18.04 10.54 -0.37
C ILE A 113 -18.92 9.43 0.25
N LYS A 114 -19.63 8.69 -0.59
CA LYS A 114 -20.49 7.58 -0.16
C LYS A 114 -19.70 6.45 0.50
N ALA A 115 -18.54 6.19 0.01
CA ALA A 115 -17.64 5.15 0.51
C ALA A 115 -17.05 5.48 1.89
N LYS A 116 -16.94 6.76 2.27
CA LYS A 116 -16.47 7.24 3.58
C LYS A 116 -15.15 6.59 4.03
N PRO A 117 -14.05 6.65 3.26
CA PRO A 117 -12.77 6.13 3.70
C PRO A 117 -12.25 6.91 4.93
N ASP A 118 -11.59 6.18 5.85
CA ASP A 118 -10.89 6.75 7.00
C ASP A 118 -9.47 7.16 6.64
N VAL A 119 -8.88 6.48 5.63
CA VAL A 119 -7.53 6.74 5.11
C VAL A 119 -7.56 6.63 3.59
N ILE A 120 -6.87 7.54 2.93
CA ILE A 120 -6.59 7.48 1.50
C ILE A 120 -5.11 7.18 1.30
N ILE A 121 -4.79 6.15 0.52
CA ILE A 121 -3.43 5.93 0.02
C ILE A 121 -3.35 6.56 -1.37
N ALA A 122 -2.28 7.30 -1.62
CA ALA A 122 -1.97 7.86 -2.93
C ALA A 122 -0.47 7.77 -3.21
N MET A 123 -0.10 7.73 -4.49
CA MET A 123 1.29 7.67 -4.89
C MET A 123 1.91 9.07 -4.94
N THR A 124 3.19 9.17 -4.57
CA THR A 124 3.95 10.43 -4.50
C THR A 124 3.84 11.26 -5.77
N LEU A 125 4.04 10.65 -6.95
CA LEU A 125 3.93 11.37 -8.23
C LEU A 125 2.48 11.79 -8.52
N GLY A 126 1.49 11.05 -8.03
CA GLY A 126 0.08 11.41 -8.10
C GLY A 126 -0.21 12.68 -7.30
N ILE A 127 0.22 12.71 -6.03
CA ILE A 127 0.08 13.87 -5.14
C ILE A 127 0.78 15.09 -5.74
N ALA A 128 2.03 14.93 -6.21
CA ALA A 128 2.76 16.00 -6.88
C ALA A 128 2.03 16.53 -8.12
N SER A 129 1.46 15.63 -8.94
CA SER A 129 0.71 16.01 -10.15
C SER A 129 -0.56 16.82 -9.85
N ALA A 130 -1.15 16.62 -8.67
CA ALA A 130 -2.32 17.36 -8.20
C ALA A 130 -1.97 18.76 -7.63
N GLY A 131 -0.68 19.10 -7.57
CA GLY A 131 -0.20 20.35 -6.99
C GLY A 131 0.22 20.25 -5.53
N GLY A 132 0.54 19.03 -5.07
CA GLY A 132 0.96 18.73 -3.71
C GLY A 132 -0.17 18.29 -2.78
N PHE A 133 0.21 18.03 -1.52
CA PHE A 133 -0.68 17.45 -0.52
C PHE A 133 -1.93 18.30 -0.25
N GLU A 134 -1.77 19.61 -0.03
CA GLU A 134 -2.90 20.50 0.24
C GLU A 134 -3.87 20.60 -0.94
N SER A 135 -3.33 20.67 -2.16
CA SER A 135 -4.14 20.69 -3.37
C SER A 135 -4.93 19.39 -3.52
N MET A 136 -4.30 18.24 -3.26
CA MET A 136 -4.95 16.94 -3.27
C MET A 136 -6.10 16.87 -2.24
N LEU A 137 -5.90 17.34 -1.01
CA LEU A 137 -6.95 17.37 0.02
C LEU A 137 -8.17 18.18 -0.41
N ASN A 138 -7.98 19.22 -1.26
CA ASN A 138 -9.06 20.06 -1.77
C ASN A 138 -9.75 19.52 -3.03
N LEU A 139 -9.31 18.37 -3.57
CA LEU A 139 -9.96 17.77 -4.73
C LEU A 139 -11.42 17.37 -4.40
N PRO A 140 -12.34 17.51 -5.37
CA PRO A 140 -13.74 17.16 -5.17
C PRO A 140 -13.91 15.71 -4.69
N GLY A 141 -14.68 15.54 -3.61
CA GLY A 141 -14.92 14.25 -2.99
C GLY A 141 -13.89 13.83 -1.94
N ILE A 142 -12.67 14.35 -1.97
CA ILE A 142 -11.64 14.00 -0.97
C ILE A 142 -11.92 14.71 0.35
N LYS A 143 -12.02 16.04 0.36
CA LYS A 143 -12.25 16.82 1.59
C LYS A 143 -13.55 16.50 2.31
N GLU A 144 -14.54 16.00 1.60
CA GLU A 144 -15.83 15.62 2.16
C GLU A 144 -15.81 14.24 2.85
N THR A 145 -14.74 13.45 2.64
CA THR A 145 -14.56 12.16 3.33
C THR A 145 -14.05 12.33 4.77
N PRO A 146 -14.18 11.31 5.63
CA PRO A 146 -13.47 11.27 6.91
C PRO A 146 -11.96 11.45 6.73
N ALA A 147 -11.36 10.75 5.77
CA ALA A 147 -9.94 10.86 5.46
C ALA A 147 -9.50 12.29 5.13
N GLY A 148 -10.24 12.99 4.27
CA GLY A 148 -9.92 14.37 3.90
C GLY A 148 -10.06 15.33 5.06
N ARG A 149 -11.15 15.23 5.85
CA ARG A 149 -11.38 16.07 7.04
C ARG A 149 -10.31 15.91 8.11
N HIS A 150 -9.75 14.72 8.26
CA HIS A 150 -8.71 14.42 9.23
C HIS A 150 -7.31 14.41 8.60
N GLN A 151 -7.18 14.84 7.35
CA GLN A 151 -5.91 14.87 6.60
C GLN A 151 -5.18 13.52 6.58
N ARG A 152 -5.94 12.42 6.58
CA ARG A 152 -5.44 11.04 6.60
C ARG A 152 -5.18 10.55 5.17
N VAL A 153 -4.20 11.18 4.52
CA VAL A 153 -3.67 10.74 3.23
C VAL A 153 -2.27 10.18 3.47
N VAL A 154 -2.05 8.94 3.08
CA VAL A 154 -0.75 8.27 3.14
C VAL A 154 -0.10 8.41 1.78
N ASP A 155 1.04 9.05 1.74
CA ASP A 155 1.92 9.14 0.57
C ASP A 155 2.79 7.89 0.50
N MET A 156 2.76 7.19 -0.63
CA MET A 156 3.62 6.04 -0.89
C MET A 156 4.37 6.20 -2.19
N SER A 157 5.65 5.83 -2.19
CA SER A 157 6.47 5.83 -3.40
C SER A 157 5.84 4.95 -4.49
N ASP A 158 5.73 5.49 -5.71
CA ASP A 158 5.21 4.76 -6.87
C ASP A 158 5.96 3.44 -7.11
N TYR A 159 7.27 3.44 -6.88
CA TYR A 159 8.10 2.25 -7.05
C TYR A 159 7.83 1.19 -5.99
N GLU A 160 7.61 1.59 -4.75
CA GLU A 160 7.36 0.68 -3.63
C GLU A 160 6.00 -0.01 -3.78
N VAL A 161 4.99 0.75 -4.16
CA VAL A 161 3.62 0.24 -4.29
C VAL A 161 3.45 -0.66 -5.50
N MET A 162 4.12 -0.33 -6.61
CA MET A 162 3.94 -1.04 -7.89
C MET A 162 4.86 -2.25 -8.05
N SER A 163 5.91 -2.38 -7.24
CA SER A 163 6.88 -3.46 -7.34
C SER A 163 6.76 -4.45 -6.19
N PHE A 164 5.88 -5.42 -6.32
CA PHE A 164 5.85 -6.58 -5.42
C PHE A 164 7.14 -7.40 -5.57
N GLY A 165 8.08 -7.20 -4.65
CA GLY A 165 9.42 -7.78 -4.72
C GLY A 165 10.04 -8.01 -3.33
N PRO A 166 11.37 -8.18 -3.24
CA PRO A 166 12.05 -8.44 -1.96
C PRO A 166 11.81 -7.39 -0.87
N GLN A 167 11.47 -6.16 -1.23
CA GLN A 167 11.17 -5.06 -0.30
C GLN A 167 9.73 -5.02 0.20
N THR A 168 8.86 -5.96 -0.20
CA THR A 168 7.44 -5.94 0.16
C THR A 168 7.21 -5.92 1.68
N ALA A 169 8.07 -6.59 2.46
CA ALA A 169 7.98 -6.55 3.92
C ALA A 169 8.13 -5.13 4.48
N GLN A 170 9.11 -4.37 3.96
CA GLN A 170 9.34 -2.98 4.37
C GLN A 170 8.17 -2.07 3.95
N VAL A 171 7.62 -2.27 2.76
CA VAL A 171 6.43 -1.53 2.27
C VAL A 171 5.24 -1.76 3.19
N LEU A 172 4.98 -3.01 3.60
CA LEU A 172 3.91 -3.34 4.55
C LEU A 172 4.13 -2.69 5.92
N ALA A 173 5.36 -2.72 6.44
CA ALA A 173 5.69 -2.09 7.71
C ALA A 173 5.50 -0.57 7.66
N ALA A 174 5.97 0.09 6.62
CA ALA A 174 5.80 1.53 6.42
C ALA A 174 4.31 1.92 6.31
N LEU A 175 3.55 1.17 5.51
CA LEU A 175 2.12 1.38 5.35
C LEU A 175 1.36 1.19 6.68
N ALA A 176 1.65 0.12 7.42
CA ALA A 176 1.03 -0.12 8.72
C ALA A 176 1.35 0.98 9.72
N THR A 177 2.59 1.45 9.76
CA THR A 177 3.00 2.58 10.61
C THR A 177 2.22 3.84 10.26
N ALA A 178 2.13 4.19 8.99
CA ALA A 178 1.37 5.36 8.53
C ALA A 178 -0.13 5.27 8.85
N VAL A 179 -0.68 4.06 8.88
CA VAL A 179 -2.11 3.85 9.17
C VAL A 179 -2.39 3.79 10.67
N TYR A 180 -1.58 3.06 11.45
CA TYR A 180 -1.88 2.76 12.86
C TYR A 180 -1.14 3.64 13.87
N ALA A 181 0.02 4.19 13.49
CA ALA A 181 0.85 5.06 14.30
C ALA A 181 1.34 6.27 13.48
N PRO A 182 0.41 7.12 12.98
CA PRO A 182 0.76 8.22 12.06
C PRO A 182 1.78 9.22 12.63
N GLU A 183 1.85 9.37 13.93
CA GLU A 183 2.86 10.18 14.63
C GLU A 183 4.28 9.61 14.53
N GLN A 184 4.42 8.34 14.16
CA GLN A 184 5.68 7.64 13.94
C GLN A 184 5.97 7.44 12.44
N SER A 185 5.06 7.87 11.56
CA SER A 185 5.23 7.72 10.14
C SER A 185 6.32 8.64 9.59
N TYR A 186 6.90 8.20 8.48
CA TYR A 186 7.91 8.94 7.74
C TYR A 186 7.45 10.35 7.40
N GLN A 187 8.32 11.33 7.64
CA GLN A 187 8.20 12.66 7.09
C GLN A 187 9.07 12.74 5.82
N PRO A 188 8.60 13.38 4.73
CA PRO A 188 9.32 13.38 3.44
C PRO A 188 10.77 13.83 3.48
N ASP A 189 11.17 14.56 4.53
CA ASP A 189 12.52 15.11 4.71
C ASP A 189 13.45 14.16 5.49
N GLU A 190 12.97 13.01 5.95
CA GLU A 190 13.78 12.05 6.70
C GLU A 190 14.46 11.04 5.77
N ALA A 191 15.78 10.87 5.91
CA ALA A 191 16.57 9.98 5.08
C ALA A 191 16.20 8.49 5.25
N PRO A 192 16.32 7.65 4.21
CA PRO A 192 16.02 6.21 4.24
C PRO A 192 16.68 5.41 5.37
N GLU A 193 17.81 5.90 5.88
CA GLU A 193 18.54 5.30 7.00
C GLU A 193 17.75 5.30 8.31
N LEU A 194 16.90 6.31 8.53
CA LEU A 194 16.04 6.38 9.72
C LEU A 194 14.94 5.32 9.68
N ILE A 195 14.40 5.02 8.51
CA ILE A 195 13.40 3.98 8.30
C ILE A 195 13.97 2.62 8.70
N SER A 196 15.16 2.29 8.23
CA SER A 196 15.85 1.03 8.58
C SER A 196 16.13 0.91 10.08
N LYS A 197 16.41 2.03 10.76
CA LYS A 197 16.66 2.07 12.20
C LYS A 197 15.37 1.87 13.00
N ARG A 198 14.26 2.49 12.58
CA ARG A 198 12.95 2.34 13.22
C ARG A 198 12.38 0.93 13.05
N LEU A 199 12.54 0.32 11.87
CA LEU A 199 12.11 -1.05 11.60
C LEU A 199 12.89 -2.08 12.45
N LYS A 200 14.18 -1.84 12.72
CA LYS A 200 14.95 -2.68 13.65
C LYS A 200 14.44 -2.58 15.09
N GLN A 201 14.05 -1.38 15.53
CA GLN A 201 13.50 -1.17 16.89
C GLN A 201 12.14 -1.85 17.08
N LEU A 202 11.29 -1.90 16.04
CA LEU A 202 10.00 -2.59 16.07
C LEU A 202 10.12 -4.13 16.05
N GLY A 203 11.28 -4.66 15.68
CA GLY A 203 11.56 -6.11 15.67
C GLY A 203 12.30 -6.62 16.92
N GLU A 204 12.73 -5.74 17.82
CA GLU A 204 13.50 -6.06 19.03
C GLU A 204 12.69 -5.97 20.35
N GLU A 205 11.41 -5.55 20.28
CA GLU A 205 10.43 -5.60 21.38
C GLU A 205 9.43 -6.78 21.19
#